data_973c69c615b36388a110a1eb434bb3c5
#
_entry.id   973c69c615b36388a110a1eb434bb3c5
#
_cell.length_a   1.000
_cell.length_b   1.000
_cell.length_c   1.000
_cell.angle_alpha   90.00
_cell.angle_beta   90.00
_cell.angle_gamma   90.00
#
_symmetry.space_group_name_H-M   'P 1'
#
loop_
_entity.id
_entity.type
_entity.pdbx_description
1 polymer ?
#
loop_
_entity_poly.entity_id
_entity_poly.type
_entity_poly.pdbx_seq_one_letter_code
_entity_poly.pdbx_strand_id
1 'polypeptide(L)'
;MSAYQVAALPEGFTKLDAMESPYHPFAHSPQLQAEWAARLAEAPIHLYPNPATSGLQAALRQAFDIPAAAEIALGNGSDELIQLITMLVAKPGAAVLALEPSFVMYRHNAQVYGLDYIGVPLNDDFSMNLPAVLEAIAAHRPALVFVSYPNNPTGVGFSRAQVQAVIDAAPGIVVVDEAYGAF
;
A
#
# COMPACT_ATOMS: atom_id res chain seq x y z
N MET A 1 5.27 16.80 14.35
CA MET A 1 5.29 15.87 13.19
C MET A 1 6.38 16.36 12.25
N SER A 2 7.40 15.56 11.96
CA SER A 2 8.38 15.94 10.93
C SER A 2 7.75 15.64 9.57
N ALA A 3 7.81 16.61 8.65
CA ALA A 3 7.40 16.36 7.27
C ALA A 3 8.31 15.28 6.67
N TYR A 4 7.72 14.39 5.86
CA TYR A 4 8.50 13.47 5.04
C TYR A 4 9.40 14.28 4.11
N GLN A 5 10.70 14.15 4.28
CA GLN A 5 11.69 14.87 3.47
C GLN A 5 12.46 13.87 2.63
N VAL A 6 12.35 14.01 1.33
CA VAL A 6 13.25 13.31 0.39
C VAL A 6 14.56 14.09 0.39
N ALA A 7 15.64 13.50 0.89
CA ALA A 7 16.95 14.10 0.87
C ALA A 7 17.44 14.25 -0.59
N ALA A 8 18.00 15.41 -0.91
CA ALA A 8 18.72 15.57 -2.16
C ALA A 8 19.96 14.66 -2.17
N LEU A 9 20.15 13.88 -3.22
CA LEU A 9 21.29 12.99 -3.35
C LEU A 9 22.56 13.82 -3.68
N PRO A 10 23.68 13.60 -2.97
CA PRO A 10 24.97 14.11 -3.40
C PRO A 10 25.35 13.55 -4.78
N GLU A 11 26.15 14.29 -5.53
CA GLU A 11 26.67 13.84 -6.83
C GLU A 11 27.45 12.52 -6.69
N GLY A 12 27.21 11.57 -7.57
CA GLY A 12 27.87 10.26 -7.59
C GLY A 12 27.21 9.17 -6.74
N PHE A 13 26.07 9.46 -6.07
CA PHE A 13 25.31 8.45 -5.35
C PHE A 13 24.21 7.84 -6.24
N THR A 14 23.97 6.54 -6.04
CA THR A 14 22.80 5.86 -6.64
C THR A 14 21.64 5.88 -5.65
N LYS A 15 20.47 6.36 -6.08
CA LYS A 15 19.26 6.40 -5.26
C LYS A 15 18.65 5.00 -5.13
N LEU A 16 18.57 4.48 -3.91
CA LEU A 16 18.00 3.15 -3.60
C LEU A 16 17.03 3.20 -2.39
N ASP A 17 16.61 4.40 -1.99
CA ASP A 17 15.88 4.65 -0.73
C ASP A 17 14.35 4.72 -0.89
N ALA A 18 13.83 4.70 -2.12
CA ALA A 18 12.40 4.91 -2.38
C ALA A 18 11.76 3.79 -3.21
N MET A 19 12.45 2.69 -3.46
CA MET A 19 11.98 1.53 -4.25
C MET A 19 11.39 1.94 -5.61
N GLU A 20 11.94 2.99 -6.23
CA GLU A 20 11.52 3.46 -7.55
C GLU A 20 12.00 2.51 -8.65
N SER A 21 11.17 2.32 -9.69
CA SER A 21 11.61 1.58 -10.87
C SER A 21 12.78 2.31 -11.55
N PRO A 22 13.94 1.65 -11.76
CA PRO A 22 15.05 2.24 -12.48
C PRO A 22 14.82 2.33 -13.98
N TYR A 23 13.74 1.74 -14.48
CA TYR A 23 13.44 1.65 -15.90
C TYR A 23 12.44 2.73 -16.31
N HIS A 24 12.87 3.61 -17.22
CA HIS A 24 11.96 4.57 -17.83
C HIS A 24 11.00 3.83 -18.78
N PRO A 25 9.67 3.95 -18.63
CA PRO A 25 8.69 3.12 -19.35
C PRO A 25 8.77 3.24 -20.88
N PHE A 26 9.29 4.36 -21.38
CA PHE A 26 9.39 4.63 -22.83
C PHE A 26 10.82 4.51 -23.39
N ALA A 27 11.82 4.14 -22.56
CA ALA A 27 13.23 4.15 -22.97
C ALA A 27 13.52 3.29 -24.22
N HIS A 28 12.74 2.22 -24.42
CA HIS A 28 12.94 1.26 -25.51
C HIS A 28 11.77 1.16 -26.48
N SER A 29 10.80 2.09 -26.41
CA SER A 29 9.63 2.09 -27.28
C SER A 29 9.19 3.49 -27.69
N PRO A 30 9.84 4.08 -28.72
CA PRO A 30 9.41 5.37 -29.28
C PRO A 30 7.95 5.38 -29.76
N GLN A 31 7.47 4.22 -30.23
CA GLN A 31 6.08 4.07 -30.64
C GLN A 31 5.13 4.23 -29.44
N LEU A 32 5.40 3.58 -28.33
CA LEU A 32 4.59 3.71 -27.12
C LEU A 32 4.62 5.15 -26.57
N GLN A 33 5.76 5.81 -26.65
CA GLN A 33 5.89 7.23 -26.29
C GLN A 33 5.01 8.12 -27.16
N ALA A 34 4.99 7.90 -28.49
CA ALA A 34 4.17 8.67 -29.41
C ALA A 34 2.67 8.43 -29.20
N GLU A 35 2.27 7.18 -28.98
CA GLU A 35 0.87 6.82 -28.64
C GLU A 35 0.43 7.48 -27.35
N TRP A 36 1.27 7.46 -26.32
CA TRP A 36 1.02 8.12 -25.04
C TRP A 36 0.82 9.62 -25.21
N ALA A 37 1.73 10.29 -25.94
CA ALA A 37 1.64 11.71 -26.21
C ALA A 37 0.35 12.11 -26.96
N ALA A 38 -0.05 11.30 -27.96
CA ALA A 38 -1.29 11.51 -28.71
C ALA A 38 -2.52 11.39 -27.80
N ARG A 39 -2.59 10.37 -26.95
CA ARG A 39 -3.70 10.18 -25.99
C ARG A 39 -3.78 11.30 -24.95
N LEU A 40 -2.63 11.80 -24.47
CA LEU A 40 -2.60 12.95 -23.57
C LEU A 40 -3.11 14.23 -24.23
N ALA A 41 -2.77 14.46 -25.51
CA ALA A 41 -3.25 15.62 -26.26
C ALA A 41 -4.78 15.62 -26.46
N GLU A 42 -5.39 14.43 -26.54
CA GLU A 42 -6.84 14.24 -26.69
C GLU A 42 -7.58 14.25 -25.35
N ALA A 43 -6.86 14.16 -24.22
CA ALA A 43 -7.50 14.08 -22.91
C ALA A 43 -8.30 15.35 -22.57
N PRO A 44 -9.57 15.25 -22.20
CA PRO A 44 -10.43 16.41 -21.94
C PRO A 44 -10.17 17.01 -20.56
N ILE A 45 -8.94 17.46 -20.30
CA ILE A 45 -8.49 17.96 -18.98
C ILE A 45 -9.24 19.21 -18.50
N HIS A 46 -10.01 19.87 -19.35
CA HIS A 46 -10.83 21.02 -19.05
C HIS A 46 -12.23 20.66 -18.55
N LEU A 47 -12.59 19.38 -18.54
CA LEU A 47 -13.86 18.87 -18.04
C LEU A 47 -13.69 18.19 -16.69
N TYR A 48 -14.79 18.04 -15.95
CA TYR A 48 -14.80 17.16 -14.80
C TYR A 48 -14.45 15.72 -15.19
N PRO A 49 -13.66 15.01 -14.38
CA PRO A 49 -13.35 13.61 -14.64
C PRO A 49 -14.63 12.76 -14.68
N ASN A 50 -14.66 11.80 -15.57
CA ASN A 50 -15.75 10.83 -15.60
C ASN A 50 -15.66 9.94 -14.34
N PRO A 51 -16.67 9.96 -13.44
CA PRO A 51 -16.66 9.12 -12.24
C PRO A 51 -16.80 7.62 -12.56
N ALA A 52 -17.33 7.29 -13.77
CA ALA A 52 -17.38 5.92 -14.22
C ALA A 52 -16.01 5.47 -14.75
N THR A 53 -15.20 4.92 -13.88
CA THR A 53 -13.85 4.41 -14.20
C THR A 53 -13.85 3.00 -14.80
N SER A 54 -14.96 2.57 -15.39
CA SER A 54 -15.20 1.19 -15.86
C SER A 54 -14.14 0.69 -16.84
N GLY A 55 -13.64 1.55 -17.75
CA GLY A 55 -12.58 1.19 -18.69
C GLY A 55 -11.26 0.88 -17.99
N LEU A 56 -10.86 1.71 -17.02
CA LEU A 56 -9.66 1.50 -16.22
C LEU A 56 -9.80 0.27 -15.31
N GLN A 57 -10.95 0.10 -14.66
CA GLN A 57 -11.22 -1.07 -13.83
C GLN A 57 -11.17 -2.36 -14.63
N ALA A 58 -11.72 -2.38 -15.87
CA ALA A 58 -11.64 -3.53 -16.75
C ALA A 58 -10.20 -3.86 -17.15
N ALA A 59 -9.40 -2.85 -17.47
CA ALA A 59 -7.99 -3.02 -17.81
C ALA A 59 -7.17 -3.54 -16.62
N LEU A 60 -7.38 -3.00 -15.41
CA LEU A 60 -6.74 -3.49 -14.18
C LEU A 60 -7.13 -4.94 -13.88
N ARG A 61 -8.42 -5.26 -14.01
CA ARG A 61 -8.94 -6.62 -13.78
C ARG A 61 -8.27 -7.63 -14.71
N GLN A 62 -8.08 -7.26 -15.97
CA GLN A 62 -7.36 -8.09 -16.93
C GLN A 62 -5.86 -8.18 -16.65
N ALA A 63 -5.22 -7.06 -16.33
CA ALA A 63 -3.76 -7.00 -16.13
C ALA A 63 -3.31 -7.75 -14.87
N PHE A 64 -4.13 -7.76 -13.82
CA PHE A 64 -3.80 -8.36 -12.51
C PHE A 64 -4.63 -9.60 -12.18
N ASP A 65 -5.38 -10.14 -13.14
CA ASP A 65 -6.24 -11.32 -12.96
C ASP A 65 -7.17 -11.21 -11.74
N ILE A 66 -7.78 -10.02 -11.56
CA ILE A 66 -8.64 -9.74 -10.40
C ILE A 66 -9.96 -10.50 -10.57
N PRO A 67 -10.35 -11.36 -9.60
CA PRO A 67 -11.59 -12.12 -9.66
C PRO A 67 -12.82 -11.23 -9.86
N ALA A 68 -13.82 -11.71 -10.60
CA ALA A 68 -15.06 -10.98 -10.86
C ALA A 68 -15.84 -10.63 -9.58
N ALA A 69 -15.67 -11.42 -8.51
CA ALA A 69 -16.32 -11.20 -7.22
C ALA A 69 -15.66 -10.09 -6.39
N ALA A 70 -14.44 -9.64 -6.78
CA ALA A 70 -13.76 -8.56 -6.08
C ALA A 70 -14.16 -7.20 -6.69
N GLU A 71 -14.37 -6.21 -5.84
CA GLU A 71 -14.56 -4.82 -6.27
C GLU A 71 -13.23 -4.09 -6.41
N ILE A 72 -13.19 -3.04 -7.23
CA ILE A 72 -12.00 -2.21 -7.44
C ILE A 72 -12.32 -0.79 -7.00
N ALA A 73 -11.60 -0.29 -5.99
CA ALA A 73 -11.57 1.11 -5.63
C ALA A 73 -10.26 1.73 -6.15
N LEU A 74 -10.33 2.96 -6.65
CA LEU A 74 -9.18 3.67 -7.22
C LEU A 74 -8.82 4.87 -6.36
N GLY A 75 -7.51 5.15 -6.26
CA GLY A 75 -6.95 6.30 -5.57
C GLY A 75 -5.66 6.79 -6.24
N ASN A 76 -5.15 7.93 -5.79
CA ASN A 76 -3.88 8.49 -6.25
C ASN A 76 -2.73 7.84 -5.46
N GLY A 77 -2.40 6.62 -5.84
CA GLY A 77 -1.42 5.80 -5.14
C GLY A 77 -1.98 5.09 -3.90
N SER A 78 -1.15 4.20 -3.33
CA SER A 78 -1.51 3.47 -2.11
C SER A 78 -1.69 4.40 -0.90
N ASP A 79 -0.97 5.51 -0.83
CA ASP A 79 -1.06 6.46 0.30
C ASP A 79 -2.47 7.02 0.49
N GLU A 80 -3.14 7.42 -0.61
CA GLU A 80 -4.53 7.89 -0.53
C GLU A 80 -5.47 6.77 -0.07
N LEU A 81 -5.29 5.55 -0.58
CA LEU A 81 -6.12 4.40 -0.18
C LEU A 81 -5.89 4.02 1.28
N ILE A 82 -4.64 4.00 1.77
CA ILE A 82 -4.30 3.79 3.18
C ILE A 82 -4.97 4.83 4.06
N GLN A 83 -4.92 6.10 3.66
CA GLN A 83 -5.57 7.19 4.38
C GLN A 83 -7.09 7.00 4.44
N LEU A 84 -7.73 6.73 3.30
CA LEU A 84 -9.19 6.56 3.21
C LEU A 84 -9.67 5.36 4.03
N ILE A 85 -8.95 4.22 3.99
CA ILE A 85 -9.31 3.03 4.77
C ILE A 85 -9.13 3.31 6.27
N THR A 86 -8.05 4.01 6.66
CA THR A 86 -7.85 4.39 8.07
C THR A 86 -8.95 5.33 8.56
N MET A 87 -9.34 6.31 7.75
CA MET A 87 -10.44 7.22 8.05
C MET A 87 -11.78 6.47 8.19
N LEU A 88 -12.03 5.47 7.34
CA LEU A 88 -13.26 4.67 7.36
C LEU A 88 -13.50 3.96 8.69
N VAL A 89 -12.43 3.51 9.34
CA VAL A 89 -12.52 2.79 10.63
C VAL A 89 -12.36 3.71 11.85
N ALA A 90 -12.14 5.00 11.61
CA ALA A 90 -11.86 5.97 12.68
C ALA A 90 -13.08 6.18 13.58
N LYS A 91 -12.94 5.75 14.84
CA LYS A 91 -13.89 6.00 15.92
C LYS A 91 -13.13 5.91 17.26
N PRO A 92 -13.66 6.54 18.33
CA PRO A 92 -13.04 6.46 19.66
C PRO A 92 -12.75 5.01 20.10
N GLY A 93 -11.53 4.75 20.52
CA GLY A 93 -11.08 3.44 21.00
C GLY A 93 -10.84 2.40 19.89
N ALA A 94 -10.90 2.78 18.62
CA ALA A 94 -10.50 1.89 17.55
C ALA A 94 -8.97 1.83 17.42
N ALA A 95 -8.45 0.64 17.10
CA ALA A 95 -7.03 0.39 16.97
C ALA A 95 -6.64 -0.03 15.54
N VAL A 96 -5.43 0.36 15.15
CA VAL A 96 -4.74 -0.08 13.94
C VAL A 96 -3.55 -0.90 14.35
N LEU A 97 -3.37 -2.08 13.77
CA LEU A 97 -2.22 -2.94 13.98
C LEU A 97 -1.38 -3.02 12.71
N ALA A 98 -0.07 -2.95 12.84
CA ALA A 98 0.88 -3.23 11.76
C ALA A 98 2.14 -3.90 12.29
N LEU A 99 2.90 -4.52 11.39
CA LEU A 99 4.22 -5.07 11.71
C LEU A 99 5.25 -3.93 11.82
N GLU A 100 6.35 -4.14 12.55
CA GLU A 100 7.44 -3.17 12.67
C GLU A 100 8.82 -3.83 12.59
N PRO A 101 9.76 -3.23 11.82
CA PRO A 101 9.58 -2.03 10.99
C PRO A 101 8.69 -2.27 9.78
N SER A 102 7.86 -1.27 9.44
CA SER A 102 7.04 -1.28 8.23
C SER A 102 6.82 0.14 7.71
N PHE A 103 5.93 0.31 6.72
CA PHE A 103 5.67 1.60 6.11
C PHE A 103 5.11 2.61 7.11
N VAL A 104 5.83 3.73 7.25
CA VAL A 104 5.58 4.74 8.31
C VAL A 104 4.18 5.36 8.27
N MET A 105 3.52 5.35 7.10
CA MET A 105 2.22 5.97 6.93
C MET A 105 1.10 5.24 7.64
N TYR A 106 1.25 3.96 7.99
CA TYR A 106 0.26 3.25 8.81
C TYR A 106 0.14 3.88 10.20
N ARG A 107 1.27 4.05 10.88
CA ARG A 107 1.34 4.74 12.19
C ARG A 107 0.91 6.19 12.07
N HIS A 108 1.41 6.90 11.04
CA HIS A 108 1.12 8.31 10.85
C HIS A 108 -0.39 8.57 10.69
N ASN A 109 -1.07 7.82 9.81
CA ASN A 109 -2.51 7.96 9.61
C ASN A 109 -3.30 7.59 10.88
N ALA A 110 -2.92 6.50 11.59
CA ALA A 110 -3.55 6.16 12.85
C ALA A 110 -3.50 7.33 13.85
N GLN A 111 -2.34 7.97 13.99
CA GLN A 111 -2.17 9.13 14.87
C GLN A 111 -2.98 10.35 14.41
N VAL A 112 -3.02 10.65 13.10
CA VAL A 112 -3.78 11.77 12.54
C VAL A 112 -5.28 11.63 12.83
N TYR A 113 -5.79 10.41 12.74
CA TYR A 113 -7.21 10.12 12.99
C TYR A 113 -7.54 9.76 14.44
N GLY A 114 -6.58 9.86 15.36
CA GLY A 114 -6.78 9.61 16.79
C GLY A 114 -7.07 8.14 17.13
N LEU A 115 -6.51 7.21 16.35
CA LEU A 115 -6.61 5.78 16.58
C LEU A 115 -5.41 5.28 17.40
N ASP A 116 -5.65 4.25 18.21
CA ASP A 116 -4.58 3.54 18.89
C ASP A 116 -3.73 2.76 17.86
N TYR A 117 -2.42 2.95 17.89
CA TYR A 117 -1.52 2.22 17.01
C TYR A 117 -0.77 1.14 17.75
N ILE A 118 -0.86 -0.09 17.25
CA ILE A 118 -0.23 -1.28 17.79
C ILE A 118 0.82 -1.77 16.79
N GLY A 119 2.10 -1.56 17.09
CA GLY A 119 3.21 -2.07 16.31
C GLY A 119 3.68 -3.41 16.87
N VAL A 120 3.67 -4.46 16.06
CA VAL A 120 4.19 -5.78 16.44
C VAL A 120 5.55 -5.99 15.81
N PRO A 121 6.63 -6.17 16.62
CA PRO A 121 7.97 -6.34 16.09
C PRO A 121 8.10 -7.59 15.20
N LEU A 122 8.79 -7.43 14.08
CA LEU A 122 9.32 -8.55 13.31
C LEU A 122 10.43 -9.25 14.10
N ASN A 123 10.79 -10.46 13.72
CA ASN A 123 11.98 -11.15 14.25
C ASN A 123 13.26 -10.43 13.77
N ASP A 124 14.42 -10.79 14.35
CA ASP A 124 15.72 -10.18 14.02
C ASP A 124 16.12 -10.37 12.54
N ASP A 125 15.61 -11.42 11.89
CA ASP A 125 15.78 -11.69 10.46
C ASP A 125 14.70 -11.05 9.58
N PHE A 126 13.88 -10.18 10.16
CA PHE A 126 12.71 -9.54 9.56
C PHE A 126 11.58 -10.50 9.13
N SER A 127 11.62 -11.75 9.53
CA SER A 127 10.46 -12.64 9.34
C SER A 127 9.31 -12.25 10.26
N MET A 128 8.07 -12.62 9.88
CA MET A 128 6.90 -12.36 10.70
C MET A 128 6.90 -13.21 11.99
N ASN A 129 6.82 -12.58 13.13
CA ASN A 129 6.54 -13.24 14.40
C ASN A 129 5.04 -13.52 14.52
N LEU A 130 4.57 -14.55 13.80
CA LEU A 130 3.14 -14.87 13.72
C LEU A 130 2.49 -15.08 15.10
N PRO A 131 3.08 -15.78 16.07
CA PRO A 131 2.48 -15.91 17.40
C PRO A 131 2.22 -14.56 18.07
N ALA A 132 3.18 -13.63 18.03
CA ALA A 132 3.02 -12.30 18.61
C ALA A 132 1.95 -11.47 17.87
N VAL A 133 1.84 -11.60 16.55
CA VAL A 133 0.79 -10.95 15.76
C VAL A 133 -0.60 -11.45 16.17
N LEU A 134 -0.78 -12.76 16.27
CA LEU A 134 -2.07 -13.35 16.65
C LEU A 134 -2.45 -13.00 18.10
N GLU A 135 -1.48 -12.96 19.01
CA GLU A 135 -1.69 -12.52 20.39
C GLU A 135 -2.14 -11.05 20.44
N ALA A 136 -1.45 -10.16 19.70
CA ALA A 136 -1.82 -8.75 19.63
C ALA A 136 -3.21 -8.54 19.02
N ILE A 137 -3.57 -9.27 17.97
CA ILE A 137 -4.92 -9.26 17.39
C ILE A 137 -5.97 -9.67 18.42
N ALA A 138 -5.74 -10.75 19.15
CA ALA A 138 -6.66 -11.24 20.18
C ALA A 138 -6.82 -10.25 21.34
N ALA A 139 -5.71 -9.65 21.81
CA ALA A 139 -5.69 -8.72 22.94
C ALA A 139 -6.33 -7.37 22.59
N HIS A 140 -6.01 -6.81 21.44
CA HIS A 140 -6.40 -5.43 21.08
C HIS A 140 -7.60 -5.34 20.14
N ARG A 141 -7.99 -6.45 19.50
CA ARG A 141 -9.13 -6.51 18.57
C ARG A 141 -9.14 -5.35 17.55
N PRO A 142 -8.05 -5.15 16.77
CA PRO A 142 -7.90 -3.99 15.91
C PRO A 142 -9.03 -3.91 14.87
N ALA A 143 -9.48 -2.68 14.59
CA ALA A 143 -10.44 -2.41 13.52
C ALA A 143 -9.78 -2.52 12.13
N LEU A 144 -8.46 -2.37 12.09
CA LEU A 144 -7.67 -2.40 10.85
C LEU A 144 -6.31 -3.03 11.13
N VAL A 145 -5.90 -3.94 10.25
CA VAL A 145 -4.57 -4.56 10.25
C VAL A 145 -3.91 -4.30 8.90
N PHE A 146 -2.70 -3.76 8.90
CA PHE A 146 -1.87 -3.61 7.71
C PHE A 146 -0.78 -4.67 7.66
N VAL A 147 -0.65 -5.32 6.50
CA VAL A 147 0.43 -6.24 6.16
C VAL A 147 1.07 -5.76 4.86
N SER A 148 2.22 -5.11 4.95
CA SER A 148 3.02 -4.72 3.77
C SER A 148 3.66 -5.98 3.16
N TYR A 149 3.43 -6.24 1.87
CA TYR A 149 3.79 -7.50 1.22
C TYR A 149 4.17 -7.31 -0.27
N PRO A 150 5.47 -7.36 -0.59
CA PRO A 150 6.64 -7.45 0.29
C PRO A 150 6.75 -6.31 1.28
N ASN A 151 7.34 -6.58 2.47
CA ASN A 151 7.41 -5.57 3.52
C ASN A 151 8.36 -4.42 3.17
N ASN A 152 7.90 -3.21 3.29
CA ASN A 152 8.71 -1.99 3.20
C ASN A 152 9.08 -1.55 4.63
N PRO A 153 10.38 -1.34 5.02
CA PRO A 153 11.54 -1.22 4.13
C PRO A 153 12.38 -2.50 3.97
N THR A 154 12.00 -3.63 4.56
CA THR A 154 12.88 -4.80 4.68
C THR A 154 12.98 -5.63 3.40
N GLY A 155 12.04 -5.49 2.47
CA GLY A 155 11.96 -6.28 1.25
C GLY A 155 11.58 -7.76 1.45
N VAL A 156 11.31 -8.17 2.69
CA VAL A 156 10.99 -9.57 3.02
C VAL A 156 9.52 -9.87 2.67
N GLY A 157 9.30 -10.99 1.99
CA GLY A 157 7.97 -11.56 1.78
C GLY A 157 7.61 -12.52 2.92
N PHE A 158 6.34 -12.49 3.34
CA PHE A 158 5.81 -13.44 4.31
C PHE A 158 5.20 -14.64 3.58
N SER A 159 5.10 -15.80 4.25
CA SER A 159 4.43 -16.94 3.63
C SER A 159 2.93 -16.69 3.49
N ARG A 160 2.33 -17.23 2.43
CA ARG A 160 0.89 -17.13 2.21
C ARG A 160 0.08 -17.65 3.40
N ALA A 161 0.57 -18.72 4.05
CA ALA A 161 -0.07 -19.30 5.24
C ALA A 161 -0.05 -18.32 6.43
N GLN A 162 1.02 -17.54 6.61
CA GLN A 162 1.09 -16.53 7.66
C GLN A 162 0.12 -15.38 7.40
N VAL A 163 0.09 -14.86 6.17
CA VAL A 163 -0.86 -13.80 5.79
C VAL A 163 -2.30 -14.27 5.97
N GLN A 164 -2.62 -15.49 5.53
CA GLN A 164 -3.95 -16.07 5.72
C GLN A 164 -4.32 -16.21 7.18
N ALA A 165 -3.40 -16.65 8.04
CA ALA A 165 -3.66 -16.76 9.48
C ALA A 165 -3.97 -15.38 10.12
N VAL A 166 -3.32 -14.31 9.66
CA VAL A 166 -3.64 -12.95 10.10
C VAL A 166 -5.04 -12.53 9.64
N ILE A 167 -5.40 -12.82 8.38
CA ILE A 167 -6.73 -12.54 7.82
C ILE A 167 -7.81 -13.27 8.63
N ASP A 168 -7.61 -14.55 8.91
CA ASP A 168 -8.58 -15.39 9.62
C ASP A 168 -8.78 -14.96 11.08
N ALA A 169 -7.72 -14.43 11.71
CA ALA A 169 -7.76 -14.01 13.12
C ALA A 169 -8.29 -12.59 13.33
N ALA A 170 -8.18 -11.72 12.33
CA ALA A 170 -8.50 -10.29 12.46
C ALA A 170 -10.03 -10.09 12.58
N PRO A 171 -10.50 -9.34 13.60
CA PRO A 171 -11.92 -9.03 13.74
C PRO A 171 -12.40 -7.90 12.82
N GLY A 172 -11.46 -7.14 12.26
CA GLY A 172 -11.69 -5.97 11.43
C GLY A 172 -11.20 -6.18 9.99
N ILE A 173 -10.90 -5.07 9.32
CA ILE A 173 -10.38 -5.07 7.95
C ILE A 173 -8.91 -5.47 7.97
N VAL A 174 -8.50 -6.34 7.05
CA VAL A 174 -7.07 -6.60 6.78
C VAL A 174 -6.72 -6.04 5.41
N VAL A 175 -5.70 -5.22 5.37
CA VAL A 175 -5.13 -4.67 4.14
C VAL A 175 -3.79 -5.38 3.89
N VAL A 176 -3.71 -6.09 2.78
CA VAL A 176 -2.43 -6.60 2.26
C VAL A 176 -1.94 -5.57 1.25
N ASP A 177 -0.91 -4.82 1.63
CA ASP A 177 -0.36 -3.74 0.82
C ASP A 177 0.70 -4.30 -0.12
N GLU A 178 0.33 -4.47 -1.38
CA GLU A 178 1.16 -5.02 -2.45
C GLU A 178 1.71 -3.92 -3.37
N ALA A 179 1.93 -2.69 -2.86
CA ALA A 179 2.46 -1.58 -3.65
C ALA A 179 3.77 -1.94 -4.40
N TYR A 180 4.53 -2.87 -3.85
CA TYR A 180 5.77 -3.38 -4.43
C TYR A 180 5.68 -4.84 -4.92
N GLY A 181 4.49 -5.38 -5.04
CA GLY A 181 4.27 -6.78 -5.42
C GLY A 181 4.73 -7.14 -6.85
N ALA A 182 4.94 -6.14 -7.71
CA ALA A 182 5.41 -6.31 -9.08
C ALA A 182 6.93 -6.23 -9.25
N PHE A 183 7.71 -6.00 -8.17
CA PHE A 183 9.17 -5.82 -8.20
C PHE A 183 9.96 -7.03 -7.73
#